data_62bbfe1b85359ed35687ddc0118ee6ca
#
_entry.id   62bbfe1b85359ed35687ddc0118ee6ca
#
_cell.length_a   1.000
_cell.length_b   1.000
_cell.length_c   1.000
_cell.angle_alpha   90.00
_cell.angle_beta   90.00
_cell.angle_gamma   90.00
#
_symmetry.space_group_name_H-M   'P 1'
#
loop_
_entity.id
_entity.type
_entity.pdbx_description
1 polymer ?
#
loop_
_entity_poly.entity_id
_entity_poly.type
_entity_poly.pdbx_seq_one_letter_code
_entity_poly.pdbx_strand_id
1 'polypeptide(L)'
;MHGTKGGIAAGMLFVLPSLFILIVLSWLYMAYGSTPAVAGVLYGIKPAVTAIVVFAAYRIGSRALKNRVLWTMAAAAFIAIFAFDVPFPAIVLAAGLIGYIGSRVAPDTFKPGGSGHNAAGQHFGAALIDDDTPTPPHAIFTWDKFYRLVAVGLVIWIGTLGALLALFGWQDTLTQMGWFFTKAALLTFGGAYAVLPYVYQGAVEHYQWLTATQMIDGLALGETTPGPLIMVVAFVGFVGAWTHSLFGSDALLLAGAAGACVATFFTFLPSFLFILMGGPLVEATHGELKFTAPLTGITAAIVGVIFNLAVFFAYHVLWPKGFDGDFEWFSLMIGLAAGVALFRYKAGVIQVIGASAVVGLGYTFSGL
;
A
#
# COMPACT_ATOMS: atom_id res chain seq x y z
N MET A 1 21.97 -15.15 -4.05
CA MET A 1 22.31 -16.43 -4.64
C MET A 1 22.32 -16.40 -6.18
N HIS A 2 21.30 -15.91 -6.86
CA HIS A 2 21.24 -15.90 -8.33
C HIS A 2 21.49 -14.53 -8.98
N GLY A 3 22.08 -13.58 -8.25
CA GLY A 3 22.38 -12.22 -8.71
C GLY A 3 21.14 -11.43 -9.17
N THR A 4 21.36 -10.39 -9.96
CA THR A 4 20.31 -9.49 -10.47
C THR A 4 19.21 -10.22 -11.24
N LYS A 5 19.58 -11.20 -12.09
CA LYS A 5 18.58 -11.97 -12.87
C LYS A 5 17.64 -12.78 -11.97
N GLY A 6 18.18 -13.42 -10.93
CA GLY A 6 17.38 -14.16 -9.96
C GLY A 6 16.45 -13.25 -9.16
N GLY A 7 16.93 -12.07 -8.75
CA GLY A 7 16.11 -11.07 -8.06
C GLY A 7 14.95 -10.56 -8.92
N ILE A 8 15.20 -10.27 -10.20
CA ILE A 8 14.15 -9.85 -11.15
C ILE A 8 13.14 -10.99 -11.36
N ALA A 9 13.60 -12.21 -11.60
CA ALA A 9 12.71 -13.36 -11.82
C ALA A 9 11.82 -13.63 -10.58
N ALA A 10 12.40 -13.62 -9.39
CA ALA A 10 11.65 -13.81 -8.15
C ALA A 10 10.61 -12.69 -7.92
N GLY A 11 11.00 -11.45 -8.16
CA GLY A 11 10.07 -10.31 -8.05
C GLY A 11 8.94 -10.36 -9.08
N MET A 12 9.23 -10.73 -10.33
CA MET A 12 8.20 -10.91 -11.35
C MET A 12 7.23 -12.04 -10.99
N LEU A 13 7.75 -13.19 -10.54
CA LEU A 13 6.91 -14.30 -10.07
C LEU A 13 6.08 -13.96 -8.84
N PHE A 14 6.47 -12.97 -8.05
CA PHE A 14 5.70 -12.48 -6.92
C PHE A 14 4.60 -11.49 -7.33
N VAL A 15 4.85 -10.65 -8.34
CA VAL A 15 3.93 -9.57 -8.76
C VAL A 15 2.94 -10.03 -9.85
N LEU A 16 3.42 -10.76 -10.88
CA LEU A 16 2.59 -11.10 -12.05
C LEU A 16 1.35 -11.95 -11.73
N PRO A 17 1.42 -13.01 -10.89
CA PRO A 17 0.22 -13.77 -10.56
C PRO A 17 -0.87 -12.89 -9.90
N SER A 18 -0.46 -12.00 -8.99
CA SER A 18 -1.35 -11.06 -8.33
C SER A 18 -1.97 -10.06 -9.32
N LEU A 19 -1.18 -9.57 -10.28
CA LEU A 19 -1.68 -8.69 -11.35
C LEU A 19 -2.76 -9.37 -12.19
N PHE A 20 -2.52 -10.62 -12.63
CA PHE A 20 -3.51 -11.37 -13.39
C PHE A 20 -4.80 -11.60 -12.61
N ILE A 21 -4.69 -12.04 -11.35
CA ILE A 21 -5.83 -12.26 -10.48
C ILE A 21 -6.63 -10.96 -10.31
N LEU A 22 -5.95 -9.85 -10.03
CA LEU A 22 -6.61 -8.56 -9.84
C LEU A 22 -7.23 -8.01 -11.13
N ILE A 23 -6.65 -8.21 -12.30
CA ILE A 23 -7.29 -7.87 -13.58
C ILE A 23 -8.62 -8.63 -13.71
N VAL A 24 -8.62 -9.94 -13.43
CA VAL A 24 -9.84 -10.77 -13.52
C VAL A 24 -10.88 -10.34 -12.48
N LEU A 25 -10.46 -10.14 -11.23
CA LEU A 25 -11.37 -9.71 -10.16
C LEU A 25 -11.92 -8.30 -10.39
N SER A 26 -11.10 -7.37 -10.91
CA SER A 26 -11.53 -6.02 -11.27
C SER A 26 -12.51 -6.03 -12.43
N TRP A 27 -12.28 -6.90 -13.41
CA TRP A 27 -13.24 -7.10 -14.51
C TRP A 27 -14.57 -7.65 -13.99
N LEU A 28 -14.55 -8.69 -13.17
CA LEU A 28 -15.76 -9.24 -12.54
C LEU A 28 -16.49 -8.17 -11.71
N TYR A 29 -15.74 -7.35 -10.97
CA TYR A 29 -16.28 -6.24 -10.19
C TYR A 29 -16.98 -5.21 -11.08
N MET A 30 -16.36 -4.77 -12.17
CA MET A 30 -16.92 -3.75 -13.07
C MET A 30 -18.07 -4.28 -13.91
N ALA A 31 -18.01 -5.54 -14.35
CA ALA A 31 -19.02 -6.14 -15.21
C ALA A 31 -20.24 -6.66 -14.42
N TYR A 32 -20.04 -7.18 -13.21
CA TYR A 32 -21.08 -7.90 -12.45
C TYR A 32 -21.29 -7.34 -11.03
N GLY A 33 -20.65 -6.25 -10.64
CA GLY A 33 -20.72 -5.68 -9.29
C GLY A 33 -22.13 -5.31 -8.82
N SER A 34 -23.04 -5.01 -9.76
CA SER A 34 -24.44 -4.71 -9.46
C SER A 34 -25.33 -5.94 -9.30
N THR A 35 -24.83 -7.16 -9.59
CA THR A 35 -25.60 -8.39 -9.37
C THR A 35 -25.80 -8.64 -7.87
N PRO A 36 -26.96 -9.14 -7.41
CA PRO A 36 -27.25 -9.35 -6.00
C PRO A 36 -26.19 -10.19 -5.26
N ALA A 37 -25.63 -11.19 -5.93
CA ALA A 37 -24.60 -12.05 -5.34
C ALA A 37 -23.28 -11.29 -5.10
N VAL A 38 -22.80 -10.56 -6.10
CA VAL A 38 -21.53 -9.78 -5.96
C VAL A 38 -21.74 -8.61 -5.00
N ALA A 39 -22.86 -7.88 -5.12
CA ALA A 39 -23.19 -6.78 -4.23
C ALA A 39 -23.29 -7.24 -2.77
N GLY A 40 -23.87 -8.41 -2.49
CA GLY A 40 -23.97 -8.99 -1.15
C GLY A 40 -22.60 -9.38 -0.57
N VAL A 41 -21.73 -9.99 -1.37
CA VAL A 41 -20.35 -10.27 -0.98
C VAL A 41 -19.62 -8.97 -0.62
N LEU A 42 -19.68 -7.97 -1.48
CA LEU A 42 -19.01 -6.67 -1.25
C LEU A 42 -19.59 -5.93 -0.05
N TYR A 43 -20.91 -6.00 0.17
CA TYR A 43 -21.56 -5.42 1.34
C TYR A 43 -20.99 -5.96 2.65
N GLY A 44 -20.79 -7.29 2.75
CA GLY A 44 -20.20 -7.91 3.94
C GLY A 44 -18.71 -7.61 4.12
N ILE A 45 -17.95 -7.46 3.02
CA ILE A 45 -16.51 -7.24 3.06
C ILE A 45 -16.14 -5.81 3.50
N LYS A 46 -16.88 -4.77 3.09
CA LYS A 46 -16.58 -3.36 3.38
C LYS A 46 -16.32 -3.06 4.87
N PRO A 47 -17.21 -3.44 5.81
CA PRO A 47 -16.97 -3.21 7.23
C PRO A 47 -15.79 -4.02 7.78
N ALA A 48 -15.54 -5.22 7.25
CA ALA A 48 -14.37 -6.00 7.63
C ALA A 48 -13.07 -5.32 7.21
N VAL A 49 -13.01 -4.73 6.01
CA VAL A 49 -11.84 -3.96 5.53
C VAL A 49 -11.58 -2.76 6.42
N THR A 50 -12.61 -2.05 6.84
CA THR A 50 -12.48 -0.95 7.81
C THR A 50 -11.81 -1.44 9.11
N ALA A 51 -12.26 -2.57 9.65
CA ALA A 51 -11.65 -3.19 10.83
C ALA A 51 -10.20 -3.62 10.59
N ILE A 52 -9.87 -4.12 9.39
CA ILE A 52 -8.51 -4.50 8.99
C ILE A 52 -7.59 -3.27 8.96
N VAL A 53 -8.04 -2.14 8.42
CA VAL A 53 -7.24 -0.90 8.37
C VAL A 53 -7.01 -0.35 9.79
N VAL A 54 -8.02 -0.39 10.67
CA VAL A 54 -7.85 -0.06 12.10
C VAL A 54 -6.84 -0.99 12.75
N PHE A 55 -6.92 -2.29 12.48
CA PHE A 55 -5.97 -3.28 13.01
C PHE A 55 -4.55 -3.04 12.48
N ALA A 56 -4.39 -2.66 11.22
CA ALA A 56 -3.09 -2.30 10.64
C ALA A 56 -2.51 -1.04 11.31
N ALA A 57 -3.32 0.01 11.50
CA ALA A 57 -2.91 1.21 12.24
C ALA A 57 -2.44 0.87 13.66
N TYR A 58 -3.19 0.03 14.37
CA TYR A 58 -2.81 -0.45 15.70
C TYR A 58 -1.49 -1.25 15.66
N ARG A 59 -1.36 -2.20 14.75
CA ARG A 59 -0.16 -3.07 14.63
C ARG A 59 1.09 -2.27 14.31
N ILE A 60 1.00 -1.27 13.44
CA ILE A 60 2.11 -0.38 13.10
C ILE A 60 2.38 0.56 14.27
N GLY A 61 1.32 1.17 14.83
CA GLY A 61 1.42 2.12 15.94
C GLY A 61 2.03 1.50 17.19
N SER A 62 1.65 0.29 17.57
CA SER A 62 2.20 -0.41 18.74
C SER A 62 3.71 -0.66 18.64
N ARG A 63 4.26 -0.72 17.43
CA ARG A 63 5.69 -0.88 17.19
C ARG A 63 6.42 0.45 17.01
N ALA A 64 5.77 1.43 16.39
CA ALA A 64 6.36 2.71 16.01
C ALA A 64 6.26 3.76 17.15
N LEU A 65 5.12 3.85 17.84
CA LEU A 65 4.83 4.91 18.80
C LEU A 65 5.31 4.57 20.21
N LYS A 66 6.61 4.68 20.45
CA LYS A 66 7.25 4.26 21.72
C LYS A 66 7.30 5.33 22.79
N ASN A 67 7.13 6.60 22.45
CA ASN A 67 7.21 7.71 23.37
C ASN A 67 6.15 8.78 23.03
N ARG A 68 5.96 9.73 23.97
CA ARG A 68 4.95 10.79 23.83
C ARG A 68 5.15 11.66 22.59
N VAL A 69 6.38 11.90 22.18
CA VAL A 69 6.68 12.75 21.00
C VAL A 69 6.20 12.07 19.72
N LEU A 70 6.43 10.76 19.57
CA LEU A 70 5.95 10.01 18.40
C LEU A 70 4.41 9.91 18.40
N TRP A 71 3.77 9.82 19.58
CA TRP A 71 2.31 9.90 19.69
C TRP A 71 1.76 11.27 19.27
N THR A 72 2.43 12.37 19.71
CA THR A 72 2.02 13.73 19.28
C THR A 72 2.23 13.94 17.78
N MET A 73 3.27 13.36 17.19
CA MET A 73 3.47 13.39 15.73
C MET A 73 2.37 12.65 14.98
N ALA A 74 1.96 11.47 15.45
CA ALA A 74 0.84 10.73 14.88
C ALA A 74 -0.48 11.51 14.98
N ALA A 75 -0.78 12.08 16.15
CA ALA A 75 -1.96 12.90 16.37
C ALA A 75 -1.96 14.18 15.51
N ALA A 76 -0.81 14.85 15.40
CA ALA A 76 -0.67 16.02 14.55
C ALA A 76 -0.87 15.70 13.06
N ALA A 77 -0.33 14.57 12.59
CA ALA A 77 -0.52 14.10 11.22
C ALA A 77 -2.00 13.75 10.93
N PHE A 78 -2.68 13.11 11.88
CA PHE A 78 -4.11 12.85 11.79
C PHE A 78 -4.91 14.16 11.66
N ILE A 79 -4.67 15.13 12.56
CA ILE A 79 -5.37 16.43 12.54
C ILE A 79 -5.05 17.20 11.27
N ALA A 80 -3.80 17.17 10.81
CA ALA A 80 -3.38 17.86 9.59
C ALA A 80 -4.14 17.38 8.34
N ILE A 81 -4.38 16.07 8.20
CA ILE A 81 -5.21 15.54 7.11
C ILE A 81 -6.69 15.81 7.39
N PHE A 82 -7.17 15.42 8.59
CA PHE A 82 -8.60 15.42 8.89
C PHE A 82 -9.24 16.80 8.89
N ALA A 83 -8.54 17.80 9.43
CA ALA A 83 -9.09 19.15 9.62
C ALA A 83 -8.58 20.18 8.59
N PHE A 84 -7.43 19.93 7.95
CA PHE A 84 -6.78 20.91 7.09
C PHE A 84 -6.48 20.39 5.69
N ASP A 85 -6.86 19.15 5.35
CA ASP A 85 -6.67 18.52 4.05
C ASP A 85 -5.21 18.60 3.54
N VAL A 86 -4.24 18.56 4.48
CA VAL A 86 -2.82 18.67 4.13
C VAL A 86 -2.41 17.51 3.24
N PRO A 87 -1.77 17.77 2.07
CA PRO A 87 -1.34 16.71 1.18
C PRO A 87 -0.37 15.74 1.86
N PHE A 88 -0.57 14.43 1.66
CA PHE A 88 0.27 13.39 2.24
C PHE A 88 1.78 13.61 2.06
N PRO A 89 2.31 14.01 0.88
CA PRO A 89 3.74 14.27 0.71
C PRO A 89 4.28 15.34 1.67
N ALA A 90 3.49 16.38 1.96
CA ALA A 90 3.88 17.44 2.88
C ALA A 90 4.03 16.91 4.32
N ILE A 91 3.12 16.02 4.74
CA ILE A 91 3.19 15.36 6.05
C ILE A 91 4.44 14.49 6.16
N VAL A 92 4.74 13.69 5.13
CA VAL A 92 5.94 12.83 5.10
C VAL A 92 7.21 13.68 5.17
N LEU A 93 7.31 14.75 4.38
CA LEU A 93 8.46 15.65 4.40
C LEU A 93 8.62 16.35 5.75
N ALA A 94 7.54 16.88 6.32
CA ALA A 94 7.56 17.53 7.64
C ALA A 94 7.98 16.54 8.73
N ALA A 95 7.41 15.34 8.73
CA ALA A 95 7.74 14.30 9.71
C ALA A 95 9.20 13.82 9.59
N GLY A 96 9.71 13.68 8.36
CA GLY A 96 11.10 13.35 8.11
C GLY A 96 12.05 14.46 8.59
N LEU A 97 11.70 15.73 8.38
CA LEU A 97 12.47 16.87 8.86
C LEU A 97 12.45 16.96 10.39
N ILE A 98 11.29 16.77 11.02
CA ILE A 98 11.16 16.73 12.49
C ILE A 98 12.00 15.58 13.04
N GLY A 99 11.97 14.40 12.44
CA GLY A 99 12.80 13.27 12.83
C GLY A 99 14.30 13.56 12.70
N TYR A 100 14.70 14.22 11.63
CA TYR A 100 16.10 14.63 11.40
C TYR A 100 16.59 15.66 12.42
N ILE A 101 15.81 16.72 12.66
CA ILE A 101 16.15 17.74 13.66
C ILE A 101 16.10 17.13 15.06
N GLY A 102 15.05 16.35 15.35
CA GLY A 102 14.87 15.68 16.62
C GLY A 102 16.01 14.74 17.00
N SER A 103 16.63 14.08 16.01
CA SER A 103 17.80 13.23 16.26
C SER A 103 19.03 14.00 16.76
N ARG A 104 19.11 15.30 16.48
CA ARG A 104 20.19 16.17 16.96
C ARG A 104 19.92 16.79 18.33
N VAL A 105 18.63 17.05 18.62
CA VAL A 105 18.21 17.73 19.86
C VAL A 105 17.88 16.70 20.95
N ALA A 106 17.24 15.60 20.60
CA ALA A 106 16.79 14.54 21.51
C ALA A 106 17.02 13.15 20.88
N PRO A 107 18.29 12.72 20.72
CA PRO A 107 18.62 11.50 19.98
C PRO A 107 17.92 10.25 20.52
N ASP A 108 17.72 10.14 21.83
CA ASP A 108 17.07 8.98 22.45
C ASP A 108 15.60 8.82 22.08
N THR A 109 14.94 9.91 21.72
CA THR A 109 13.52 9.92 21.29
C THR A 109 13.32 9.29 19.92
N PHE A 110 14.29 9.47 19.01
CA PHE A 110 14.21 9.04 17.62
C PHE A 110 15.09 7.82 17.30
N LYS A 111 15.70 7.22 18.34
CA LYS A 111 16.38 5.92 18.15
C LYS A 111 15.35 4.91 17.66
N PRO A 112 15.69 4.11 16.63
CA PRO A 112 14.85 2.99 16.26
C PRO A 112 14.65 2.17 17.52
N GLY A 113 13.40 1.93 17.87
CA GLY A 113 13.15 1.08 19.01
C GLY A 113 13.79 -0.24 18.72
N GLY A 114 14.78 -0.59 19.48
CA GLY A 114 15.54 -1.78 19.28
C GLY A 114 14.65 -3.00 19.06
N SER A 115 14.54 -3.44 17.82
CA SER A 115 14.74 -4.84 17.57
C SER A 115 16.21 -5.07 17.92
N GLY A 116 16.47 -5.07 19.22
CA GLY A 116 17.74 -5.54 19.72
C GLY A 116 17.90 -6.93 19.16
N HIS A 117 18.95 -7.15 18.41
CA HIS A 117 19.61 -8.41 18.31
C HIS A 117 20.14 -8.84 19.70
N ASN A 118 19.30 -8.70 20.71
CA ASN A 118 19.39 -9.29 22.03
C ASN A 118 18.28 -10.32 22.20
N ALA A 119 17.96 -11.07 21.13
CA ALA A 119 17.66 -12.47 21.31
C ALA A 119 19.01 -13.18 21.50
N ALA A 120 19.69 -12.81 22.59
CA ALA A 120 20.74 -13.63 23.12
C ALA A 120 20.16 -15.04 23.32
N GLY A 121 20.58 -15.98 22.49
CA GLY A 121 20.56 -17.38 22.88
C GLY A 121 19.53 -18.31 22.24
N GLN A 122 19.03 -18.07 21.04
CA GLN A 122 18.62 -19.21 20.21
C GLN A 122 19.63 -19.38 19.08
N HIS A 123 20.70 -20.12 19.35
CA HIS A 123 21.53 -20.73 18.31
C HIS A 123 20.66 -21.75 17.57
N PHE A 124 19.98 -21.31 16.53
CA PHE A 124 19.55 -22.20 15.45
C PHE A 124 20.84 -22.64 14.77
N GLY A 125 21.25 -23.90 14.85
CA GLY A 125 22.51 -24.42 14.34
C GLY A 125 23.07 -23.72 13.11
N ALA A 126 24.29 -24.04 12.67
CA ALA A 126 24.96 -23.37 11.57
C ALA A 126 24.03 -23.23 10.35
N ALA A 127 23.66 -22.00 10.00
CA ALA A 127 22.87 -21.74 8.82
C ALA A 127 23.74 -21.91 7.58
N LEU A 128 23.15 -22.30 6.45
CA LEU A 128 23.83 -22.39 5.15
C LEU A 128 24.41 -21.03 4.71
N ILE A 129 23.85 -19.94 5.24
CA ILE A 129 24.32 -18.55 5.10
C ILE A 129 24.17 -17.94 6.48
N ASP A 130 25.27 -17.59 7.11
CA ASP A 130 25.37 -16.96 8.43
C ASP A 130 26.08 -15.61 8.29
N ASP A 131 26.09 -14.80 9.34
CA ASP A 131 26.74 -13.47 9.37
C ASP A 131 28.24 -13.54 9.00
N ASP A 132 28.88 -14.70 9.27
CA ASP A 132 30.27 -14.98 8.92
C ASP A 132 30.49 -15.51 7.49
N THR A 133 29.41 -15.68 6.70
CA THR A 133 29.52 -16.20 5.33
C THR A 133 30.10 -15.14 4.40
N PRO A 134 31.20 -15.40 3.64
CA PRO A 134 31.75 -14.41 2.73
C PRO A 134 30.70 -13.89 1.73
N THR A 135 30.57 -12.58 1.63
CA THR A 135 29.63 -11.94 0.69
C THR A 135 29.92 -12.40 -0.74
N PRO A 136 28.95 -12.98 -1.46
CA PRO A 136 29.18 -13.45 -2.82
C PRO A 136 29.62 -12.30 -3.75
N PRO A 137 30.48 -12.54 -4.77
CA PRO A 137 31.01 -11.48 -5.64
C PRO A 137 29.94 -10.63 -6.35
N HIS A 138 28.73 -11.17 -6.55
CA HIS A 138 27.63 -10.46 -7.16
C HIS A 138 26.90 -9.50 -6.18
N ALA A 139 27.01 -9.73 -4.88
CA ALA A 139 26.42 -8.90 -3.82
C ALA A 139 27.37 -7.79 -3.34
N ILE A 140 28.64 -7.79 -3.76
CA ILE A 140 29.60 -6.75 -3.44
C ILE A 140 29.17 -5.44 -4.12
N PHE A 141 29.07 -4.37 -3.32
CA PHE A 141 28.78 -3.03 -3.82
C PHE A 141 29.93 -2.51 -4.70
N THR A 142 29.59 -2.01 -5.87
CA THR A 142 30.51 -1.29 -6.76
C THR A 142 29.77 -0.11 -7.40
N TRP A 143 30.42 1.05 -7.47
CA TRP A 143 29.86 2.25 -8.09
C TRP A 143 29.46 2.05 -9.56
N ASP A 144 30.22 1.25 -10.30
CA ASP A 144 29.92 0.93 -11.70
C ASP A 144 28.58 0.19 -11.85
N LYS A 145 28.33 -0.85 -11.01
CA LYS A 145 27.04 -1.56 -10.99
C LYS A 145 25.91 -0.62 -10.57
N PHE A 146 26.15 0.22 -9.56
CA PHE A 146 25.15 1.18 -9.08
C PHE A 146 24.74 2.13 -10.19
N TYR A 147 25.71 2.84 -10.84
CA TYR A 147 25.40 3.78 -11.92
C TYR A 147 24.75 3.09 -13.12
N ARG A 148 25.17 1.88 -13.46
CA ARG A 148 24.55 1.10 -14.54
C ARG A 148 23.10 0.76 -14.24
N LEU A 149 22.77 0.32 -13.02
CA LEU A 149 21.39 0.03 -12.60
C LEU A 149 20.53 1.29 -12.60
N VAL A 150 21.06 2.42 -12.11
CA VAL A 150 20.37 3.70 -12.16
C VAL A 150 20.10 4.11 -13.62
N ALA A 151 21.11 4.04 -14.49
CA ALA A 151 20.97 4.41 -15.89
C ALA A 151 19.93 3.54 -16.61
N VAL A 152 20.01 2.22 -16.44
CA VAL A 152 19.01 1.28 -17.01
C VAL A 152 17.62 1.57 -16.48
N GLY A 153 17.47 1.78 -15.17
CA GLY A 153 16.18 2.11 -14.57
C GLY A 153 15.59 3.40 -15.09
N LEU A 154 16.42 4.46 -15.21
CA LEU A 154 15.98 5.73 -15.77
C LEU A 154 15.61 5.60 -17.26
N VAL A 155 16.37 4.86 -18.05
CA VAL A 155 16.06 4.64 -19.47
C VAL A 155 14.73 3.90 -19.61
N ILE A 156 14.48 2.87 -18.81
CA ILE A 156 13.19 2.15 -18.81
C ILE A 156 12.06 3.08 -18.39
N TRP A 157 12.24 3.84 -17.32
CA TRP A 157 11.22 4.75 -16.79
C TRP A 157 10.90 5.87 -17.78
N ILE A 158 11.94 6.60 -18.27
CA ILE A 158 11.79 7.69 -19.24
C ILE A 158 11.21 7.14 -20.55
N GLY A 159 11.69 6.00 -21.03
CA GLY A 159 11.21 5.37 -22.26
C GLY A 159 9.74 5.01 -22.19
N THR A 160 9.31 4.38 -21.09
CA THR A 160 7.91 3.97 -20.90
C THR A 160 7.00 5.19 -20.70
N LEU A 161 7.38 6.13 -19.81
CA LEU A 161 6.58 7.36 -19.59
C LEU A 161 6.57 8.23 -20.83
N GLY A 162 7.70 8.36 -21.53
CA GLY A 162 7.82 9.08 -22.78
C GLY A 162 6.98 8.47 -23.90
N ALA A 163 6.90 7.15 -23.98
CA ALA A 163 6.00 6.47 -24.91
C ALA A 163 4.52 6.75 -24.61
N LEU A 164 4.11 6.68 -23.33
CA LEU A 164 2.75 7.06 -22.94
C LEU A 164 2.45 8.52 -23.29
N LEU A 165 3.37 9.42 -23.00
CA LEU A 165 3.24 10.84 -23.30
C LEU A 165 3.13 11.09 -24.83
N ALA A 166 3.94 10.42 -25.63
CA ALA A 166 3.95 10.57 -27.09
C ALA A 166 2.70 9.99 -27.76
N LEU A 167 2.17 8.87 -27.23
CA LEU A 167 1.01 8.18 -27.82
C LEU A 167 -0.33 8.78 -27.36
N PHE A 168 -0.42 9.20 -26.10
CA PHE A 168 -1.69 9.60 -25.48
C PHE A 168 -1.73 11.05 -25.00
N GLY A 169 -0.56 11.70 -24.86
CA GLY A 169 -0.45 13.06 -24.32
C GLY A 169 -0.43 13.10 -22.79
N TRP A 170 -0.18 14.29 -22.23
CA TRP A 170 -0.04 14.46 -20.76
C TRP A 170 -1.36 14.34 -20.00
N GLN A 171 -2.47 14.76 -20.60
CA GLN A 171 -3.78 14.75 -19.95
C GLN A 171 -4.46 13.39 -19.95
N ASP A 172 -3.89 12.42 -20.66
CA ASP A 172 -4.43 11.06 -20.71
C ASP A 172 -4.24 10.35 -19.37
N THR A 173 -5.25 9.55 -19.02
CA THR A 173 -5.29 8.81 -17.75
C THR A 173 -4.10 7.87 -17.56
N LEU A 174 -3.65 7.16 -18.61
CA LEU A 174 -2.50 6.25 -18.51
C LEU A 174 -1.20 7.00 -18.21
N THR A 175 -0.99 8.17 -18.84
CA THR A 175 0.19 9.01 -18.59
C THR A 175 0.17 9.57 -17.18
N GLN A 176 -0.98 10.06 -16.74
CA GLN A 176 -1.17 10.56 -15.38
C GLN A 176 -0.98 9.44 -14.34
N MET A 177 -1.49 8.22 -14.61
CA MET A 177 -1.25 7.05 -13.77
C MET A 177 0.25 6.72 -13.65
N GLY A 178 0.97 6.71 -14.77
CA GLY A 178 2.42 6.45 -14.77
C GLY A 178 3.19 7.42 -13.88
N TRP A 179 2.90 8.71 -13.99
CA TRP A 179 3.49 9.75 -13.15
C TRP A 179 3.06 9.65 -11.69
N PHE A 180 1.77 9.44 -11.43
CA PHE A 180 1.21 9.35 -10.09
C PHE A 180 1.75 8.15 -9.32
N PHE A 181 1.73 6.95 -9.91
CA PHE A 181 2.20 5.74 -9.24
C PHE A 181 3.72 5.70 -9.07
N THR A 182 4.49 6.39 -9.92
CA THR A 182 5.91 6.62 -9.65
C THR A 182 6.10 7.41 -8.35
N LYS A 183 5.35 8.50 -8.16
CA LYS A 183 5.41 9.28 -6.90
C LYS A 183 4.96 8.46 -5.71
N ALA A 184 3.87 7.66 -5.86
CA ALA A 184 3.39 6.76 -4.82
C ALA A 184 4.48 5.77 -4.39
N ALA A 185 5.18 5.15 -5.34
CA ALA A 185 6.28 4.23 -5.06
C ALA A 185 7.43 4.89 -4.30
N LEU A 186 7.82 6.12 -4.68
CA LEU A 186 8.88 6.87 -4.01
C LEU A 186 8.49 7.34 -2.60
N LEU A 187 7.19 7.49 -2.33
CA LEU A 187 6.64 7.89 -1.03
C LEU A 187 6.27 6.70 -0.14
N THR A 188 6.46 5.47 -0.61
CA THR A 188 6.15 4.26 0.15
C THR A 188 7.22 3.97 1.20
N PHE A 189 7.09 4.60 2.36
CA PHE A 189 7.93 4.33 3.53
C PHE A 189 7.10 3.60 4.59
N GLY A 190 7.55 2.43 5.04
CA GLY A 190 6.91 1.70 6.14
C GLY A 190 5.83 0.67 5.76
N GLY A 191 5.69 0.35 4.46
CA GLY A 191 4.80 -0.71 3.98
C GLY A 191 3.60 -0.21 3.19
N ALA A 192 2.83 -1.14 2.62
CA ALA A 192 1.75 -0.84 1.69
C ALA A 192 0.63 0.04 2.29
N TYR A 193 0.24 -0.21 3.55
CA TYR A 193 -0.75 0.65 4.22
C TYR A 193 -0.31 2.11 4.36
N ALA A 194 0.99 2.35 4.40
CA ALA A 194 1.55 3.68 4.55
C ALA A 194 1.26 4.60 3.36
N VAL A 195 1.20 4.07 2.15
CA VAL A 195 0.97 4.83 0.93
C VAL A 195 -0.50 4.90 0.51
N LEU A 196 -1.36 4.04 1.08
CA LEU A 196 -2.79 4.02 0.76
C LEU A 196 -3.49 5.39 0.90
N PRO A 197 -3.22 6.19 1.95
CA PRO A 197 -3.78 7.53 2.04
C PRO A 197 -3.38 8.44 0.88
N TYR A 198 -2.14 8.34 0.39
CA TYR A 198 -1.71 9.08 -0.80
C TYR A 198 -2.43 8.59 -2.06
N VAL A 199 -2.57 7.27 -2.21
CA VAL A 199 -3.31 6.69 -3.34
C VAL A 199 -4.78 7.12 -3.28
N TYR A 200 -5.38 7.17 -2.09
CA TYR A 200 -6.73 7.65 -1.89
C TYR A 200 -6.87 9.12 -2.31
N GLN A 201 -6.05 10.03 -1.74
CA GLN A 201 -6.09 11.46 -2.08
C GLN A 201 -5.90 11.69 -3.59
N GLY A 202 -5.00 10.95 -4.23
CA GLY A 202 -4.79 11.08 -5.68
C GLY A 202 -5.93 10.48 -6.48
N ALA A 203 -6.19 9.19 -6.30
CA ALA A 203 -7.08 8.44 -7.18
C ALA A 203 -8.57 8.77 -6.98
N VAL A 204 -8.99 9.11 -5.75
CA VAL A 204 -10.39 9.42 -5.43
C VAL A 204 -10.65 10.93 -5.46
N GLU A 205 -9.86 11.72 -4.73
CA GLU A 205 -10.15 13.14 -4.55
C GLU A 205 -9.66 14.00 -5.73
N HIS A 206 -8.43 13.75 -6.19
CA HIS A 206 -7.80 14.62 -7.21
C HIS A 206 -8.14 14.20 -8.65
N TYR A 207 -7.85 12.95 -9.00
CA TYR A 207 -8.06 12.45 -10.38
C TYR A 207 -9.44 11.85 -10.62
N GLN A 208 -10.17 11.52 -9.57
CA GLN A 208 -11.51 10.93 -9.63
C GLN A 208 -11.58 9.64 -10.49
N TRP A 209 -10.52 8.83 -10.46
CA TRP A 209 -10.46 7.56 -11.19
C TRP A 209 -11.44 6.54 -10.63
N LEU A 210 -11.75 6.61 -9.34
CA LEU A 210 -12.71 5.74 -8.66
C LEU A 210 -13.36 6.47 -7.49
N THR A 211 -14.51 5.95 -7.05
CA THR A 211 -15.20 6.47 -5.87
C THR A 211 -14.56 5.96 -4.58
N ALA A 212 -14.88 6.60 -3.45
CA ALA A 212 -14.48 6.15 -2.11
C ALA A 212 -14.90 4.70 -1.85
N THR A 213 -16.13 4.34 -2.20
CA THR A 213 -16.66 2.98 -2.06
C THR A 213 -15.86 1.98 -2.90
N GLN A 214 -15.55 2.31 -4.16
CA GLN A 214 -14.72 1.48 -5.01
C GLN A 214 -13.31 1.30 -4.46
N MET A 215 -12.73 2.32 -3.82
CA MET A 215 -11.43 2.20 -3.17
C MET A 215 -11.45 1.20 -2.01
N ILE A 216 -12.54 1.17 -1.20
CA ILE A 216 -12.73 0.19 -0.13
C ILE A 216 -12.85 -1.23 -0.72
N ASP A 217 -13.65 -1.38 -1.78
CA ASP A 217 -13.82 -2.65 -2.49
C ASP A 217 -12.49 -3.14 -3.09
N GLY A 218 -11.72 -2.22 -3.69
CA GLY A 218 -10.39 -2.52 -4.24
C GLY A 218 -9.39 -2.97 -3.19
N LEU A 219 -9.41 -2.35 -2.01
CA LEU A 219 -8.57 -2.78 -0.90
C LEU A 219 -8.95 -4.19 -0.44
N ALA A 220 -10.25 -4.49 -0.36
CA ALA A 220 -10.75 -5.82 -0.04
C ALA A 220 -10.26 -6.88 -1.02
N LEU A 221 -10.36 -6.60 -2.31
CA LEU A 221 -9.88 -7.50 -3.37
C LEU A 221 -8.36 -7.67 -3.30
N GLY A 222 -7.62 -6.60 -3.00
CA GLY A 222 -6.17 -6.65 -2.80
C GLY A 222 -5.76 -7.55 -1.61
N GLU A 223 -6.49 -7.47 -0.50
CA GLU A 223 -6.24 -8.29 0.71
C GLU A 223 -6.55 -9.79 0.50
N THR A 224 -7.46 -10.12 -0.41
CA THR A 224 -7.80 -11.51 -0.71
C THR A 224 -6.86 -12.15 -1.73
N THR A 225 -6.05 -11.35 -2.43
CA THR A 225 -5.17 -11.82 -3.50
C THR A 225 -3.83 -12.26 -2.94
N PRO A 226 -3.27 -13.42 -3.36
CA PRO A 226 -1.91 -13.78 -2.99
C PRO A 226 -0.92 -12.81 -3.65
N GLY A 227 0.01 -12.25 -2.87
CA GLY A 227 1.01 -11.29 -3.36
C GLY A 227 1.20 -10.09 -2.43
N PRO A 228 1.88 -9.05 -2.89
CA PRO A 228 2.09 -7.86 -2.08
C PRO A 228 0.80 -7.04 -1.98
N LEU A 229 0.46 -6.60 -0.77
CA LEU A 229 -0.75 -5.80 -0.49
C LEU A 229 -0.87 -4.55 -1.38
N ILE A 230 0.26 -3.93 -1.73
CA ILE A 230 0.29 -2.76 -2.61
C ILE A 230 -0.34 -3.02 -4.00
N MET A 231 -0.58 -4.27 -4.36
CA MET A 231 -1.22 -4.63 -5.62
C MET A 231 -2.63 -4.06 -5.79
N VAL A 232 -3.24 -3.52 -4.75
CA VAL A 232 -4.47 -2.72 -4.88
C VAL A 232 -4.35 -1.61 -5.93
N VAL A 233 -3.14 -1.13 -6.22
CA VAL A 233 -2.90 -0.16 -7.31
C VAL A 233 -3.30 -0.69 -8.69
N ALA A 234 -3.23 -2.01 -8.90
CA ALA A 234 -3.70 -2.63 -10.14
C ALA A 234 -5.23 -2.50 -10.29
N PHE A 235 -5.98 -2.67 -9.18
CA PHE A 235 -7.41 -2.41 -9.17
C PHE A 235 -7.71 -0.93 -9.46
N VAL A 236 -6.99 -0.01 -8.80
CA VAL A 236 -7.16 1.43 -9.03
C VAL A 236 -6.90 1.79 -10.50
N GLY A 237 -5.82 1.28 -11.08
CA GLY A 237 -5.50 1.48 -12.49
C GLY A 237 -6.55 0.88 -13.41
N PHE A 238 -7.04 -0.33 -13.10
CA PHE A 238 -8.09 -0.99 -13.88
C PHE A 238 -9.39 -0.17 -13.89
N VAL A 239 -9.90 0.18 -12.71
CA VAL A 239 -11.17 0.91 -12.57
C VAL A 239 -11.07 2.29 -13.22
N GLY A 240 -9.98 3.02 -13.00
CA GLY A 240 -9.78 4.34 -13.59
C GLY A 240 -9.76 4.31 -15.12
N ALA A 241 -9.04 3.37 -15.73
CA ALA A 241 -8.98 3.24 -17.17
C ALA A 241 -10.30 2.72 -17.78
N TRP A 242 -10.99 1.83 -17.08
CA TRP A 242 -12.33 1.35 -17.46
C TRP A 242 -13.37 2.48 -17.46
N THR A 243 -13.44 3.24 -16.35
CA THR A 243 -14.42 4.31 -16.17
C THR A 243 -14.26 5.43 -17.21
N HIS A 244 -13.02 5.74 -17.59
CA HIS A 244 -12.72 6.73 -18.61
C HIS A 244 -12.83 6.19 -20.06
N SER A 245 -13.15 4.90 -20.23
CA SER A 245 -13.34 4.26 -21.55
C SER A 245 -12.21 4.55 -22.55
N LEU A 246 -10.94 4.46 -22.09
CA LEU A 246 -9.76 4.97 -22.81
C LEU A 246 -9.62 4.47 -24.25
N PHE A 247 -10.13 3.28 -24.57
CA PHE A 247 -10.08 2.68 -25.91
C PHE A 247 -11.49 2.51 -26.53
N GLY A 248 -12.47 3.29 -26.03
CA GLY A 248 -13.85 3.20 -26.43
C GLY A 248 -14.67 2.17 -25.65
N SER A 249 -16.01 2.20 -25.82
CA SER A 249 -16.96 1.36 -25.10
C SER A 249 -16.79 -0.14 -25.38
N ASP A 250 -16.28 -0.50 -26.56
CA ASP A 250 -16.15 -1.89 -26.99
C ASP A 250 -14.86 -2.56 -26.46
N ALA A 251 -13.93 -1.76 -25.90
CA ALA A 251 -12.61 -2.22 -25.45
C ALA A 251 -12.35 -1.96 -23.97
N LEU A 252 -13.40 -1.91 -23.14
CA LEU A 252 -13.28 -1.58 -21.71
C LEU A 252 -12.36 -2.52 -20.93
N LEU A 253 -12.42 -3.84 -21.21
CA LEU A 253 -11.51 -4.81 -20.59
C LEU A 253 -10.04 -4.51 -20.93
N LEU A 254 -9.76 -4.17 -22.18
CA LEU A 254 -8.42 -3.84 -22.63
C LEU A 254 -7.94 -2.54 -21.96
N ALA A 255 -8.79 -1.52 -21.87
CA ALA A 255 -8.51 -0.28 -21.18
C ALA A 255 -8.19 -0.53 -19.71
N GLY A 256 -9.05 -1.28 -19.00
CA GLY A 256 -8.82 -1.64 -17.60
C GLY A 256 -7.52 -2.42 -17.39
N ALA A 257 -7.26 -3.44 -18.24
CA ALA A 257 -6.02 -4.22 -18.16
C ALA A 257 -4.78 -3.36 -18.41
N ALA A 258 -4.82 -2.44 -19.37
CA ALA A 258 -3.74 -1.49 -19.63
C ALA A 258 -3.50 -0.58 -18.41
N GLY A 259 -4.56 -0.02 -17.80
CA GLY A 259 -4.46 0.78 -16.57
C GLY A 259 -3.84 -0.01 -15.41
N ALA A 260 -4.28 -1.26 -15.20
CA ALA A 260 -3.70 -2.14 -14.18
C ALA A 260 -2.21 -2.41 -14.41
N CYS A 261 -1.82 -2.67 -15.67
CA CYS A 261 -0.42 -2.89 -16.04
C CYS A 261 0.44 -1.62 -15.82
N VAL A 262 -0.05 -0.46 -16.24
CA VAL A 262 0.65 0.82 -16.05
C VAL A 262 0.81 1.13 -14.57
N ALA A 263 -0.26 1.07 -13.78
CA ALA A 263 -0.21 1.32 -12.33
C ALA A 263 0.78 0.38 -11.63
N THR A 264 0.72 -0.92 -11.95
CA THR A 264 1.64 -1.92 -11.39
C THR A 264 3.08 -1.67 -11.82
N PHE A 265 3.33 -1.44 -13.10
CA PHE A 265 4.67 -1.20 -13.62
C PHE A 265 5.35 -0.02 -12.92
N PHE A 266 4.69 1.15 -12.88
CA PHE A 266 5.26 2.35 -12.29
C PHE A 266 5.35 2.31 -10.75
N THR A 267 4.56 1.47 -10.10
CA THR A 267 4.69 1.22 -8.65
C THR A 267 5.89 0.31 -8.34
N PHE A 268 6.10 -0.73 -9.13
CA PHE A 268 7.13 -1.72 -8.81
C PHE A 268 8.50 -1.42 -9.42
N LEU A 269 8.60 -0.69 -10.52
CA LEU A 269 9.88 -0.34 -11.13
C LEU A 269 10.85 0.36 -10.15
N PRO A 270 10.43 1.42 -9.40
CA PRO A 270 11.29 2.01 -8.37
C PRO A 270 11.66 1.01 -7.27
N SER A 271 10.73 0.16 -6.85
CA SER A 271 10.97 -0.85 -5.80
C SER A 271 12.04 -1.86 -6.22
N PHE A 272 11.98 -2.36 -7.47
CA PHE A 272 13.03 -3.23 -8.01
C PHE A 272 14.38 -2.53 -8.04
N LEU A 273 14.42 -1.27 -8.47
CA LEU A 273 15.65 -0.49 -8.51
C LEU A 273 16.24 -0.32 -7.11
N PHE A 274 15.41 0.05 -6.12
CA PHE A 274 15.87 0.21 -4.73
C PHE A 274 16.40 -1.09 -4.13
N ILE A 275 15.76 -2.23 -4.40
CA ILE A 275 16.24 -3.53 -3.90
C ILE A 275 17.59 -3.89 -4.55
N LEU A 276 17.69 -3.74 -5.87
CA LEU A 276 18.89 -4.15 -6.61
C LEU A 276 20.10 -3.24 -6.33
N MET A 277 19.86 -1.95 -6.06
CA MET A 277 20.90 -0.98 -5.70
C MET A 277 21.19 -0.97 -4.20
N GLY A 278 20.13 -1.04 -3.40
CA GLY A 278 20.20 -0.87 -1.95
C GLY A 278 20.72 -2.09 -1.22
N GLY A 279 20.42 -3.30 -1.68
CA GLY A 279 20.88 -4.53 -1.04
C GLY A 279 22.40 -4.55 -0.85
N PRO A 280 23.21 -4.40 -1.89
CA PRO A 280 24.66 -4.33 -1.75
C PRO A 280 25.16 -3.14 -0.94
N LEU A 281 24.44 -2.00 -0.98
CA LEU A 281 24.81 -0.81 -0.21
C LEU A 281 24.59 -1.01 1.29
N VAL A 282 23.48 -1.62 1.68
CA VAL A 282 23.17 -1.92 3.09
C VAL A 282 24.17 -2.91 3.67
N GLU A 283 24.53 -3.95 2.93
CA GLU A 283 25.61 -4.88 3.33
C GLU A 283 26.96 -4.16 3.53
N ALA A 284 27.30 -3.23 2.63
CA ALA A 284 28.58 -2.50 2.72
C ALA A 284 28.64 -1.50 3.90
N THR A 285 27.49 -1.03 4.40
CA THR A 285 27.45 -0.01 5.46
C THR A 285 27.31 -0.56 6.88
N HIS A 286 27.19 -1.87 7.05
CA HIS A 286 27.12 -2.56 8.36
C HIS A 286 26.30 -1.82 9.44
N GLY A 287 25.12 -1.35 9.09
CA GLY A 287 24.18 -0.81 10.07
C GLY A 287 24.37 0.67 10.48
N GLU A 288 25.32 1.41 9.92
CA GLU A 288 25.45 2.87 10.10
C GLU A 288 24.46 3.66 9.24
N LEU A 289 23.16 3.38 9.33
CA LEU A 289 22.16 4.13 8.60
C LEU A 289 21.81 5.44 9.34
N LYS A 290 22.42 6.55 8.92
CA LYS A 290 22.13 7.92 9.41
C LYS A 290 20.68 8.37 9.15
N PHE A 291 19.90 7.57 8.43
CA PHE A 291 18.50 7.86 8.05
C PHE A 291 17.45 7.24 8.97
N THR A 292 17.85 6.55 10.05
CA THR A 292 16.91 5.86 10.95
C THR A 292 15.96 6.82 11.67
N ALA A 293 16.44 7.97 12.10
CA ALA A 293 15.62 8.93 12.82
C ALA A 293 14.58 9.66 11.95
N PRO A 294 14.89 10.16 10.73
CA PRO A 294 13.88 10.61 9.79
C PRO A 294 12.80 9.55 9.50
N LEU A 295 13.21 8.30 9.28
CA LEU A 295 12.28 7.19 9.05
C LEU A 295 11.39 6.90 10.25
N THR A 296 11.91 7.02 11.48
CA THR A 296 11.13 6.89 12.73
C THR A 296 10.05 7.96 12.79
N GLY A 297 10.39 9.23 12.48
CA GLY A 297 9.44 10.33 12.43
C GLY A 297 8.36 10.11 11.35
N ILE A 298 8.76 9.73 10.15
CA ILE A 298 7.84 9.40 9.05
C ILE A 298 6.90 8.27 9.46
N THR A 299 7.42 7.17 10.03
CA THR A 299 6.60 6.03 10.44
C THR A 299 5.60 6.42 11.52
N ALA A 300 5.98 7.30 12.47
CA ALA A 300 5.04 7.80 13.47
C ALA A 300 3.91 8.63 12.86
N ALA A 301 4.20 9.55 11.95
CA ALA A 301 3.19 10.34 11.26
C ALA A 301 2.25 9.45 10.43
N ILE A 302 2.79 8.46 9.73
CA ILE A 302 2.02 7.49 8.93
C ILE A 302 0.95 6.77 9.76
N VAL A 303 1.19 6.45 11.02
CA VAL A 303 0.16 5.83 11.88
C VAL A 303 -1.08 6.72 11.99
N GLY A 304 -0.88 8.03 12.19
CA GLY A 304 -1.98 8.99 12.23
C GLY A 304 -2.74 9.06 10.90
N VAL A 305 -2.00 9.00 9.80
CA VAL A 305 -2.58 9.06 8.46
C VAL A 305 -3.38 7.79 8.11
N ILE A 306 -2.88 6.61 8.48
CA ILE A 306 -3.63 5.34 8.32
C ILE A 306 -4.89 5.36 9.18
N PHE A 307 -4.81 5.91 10.39
CA PHE A 307 -5.98 6.05 11.26
C PHE A 307 -7.03 6.99 10.66
N ASN A 308 -6.60 8.09 10.02
CA ASN A 308 -7.51 8.96 9.26
C ASN A 308 -8.23 8.19 8.14
N LEU A 309 -7.50 7.38 7.37
CA LEU A 309 -8.10 6.53 6.33
C LEU A 309 -9.13 5.54 6.92
N ALA A 310 -8.84 4.96 8.09
CA ALA A 310 -9.77 4.08 8.78
C ALA A 310 -11.06 4.80 9.20
N VAL A 311 -10.95 6.01 9.74
CA VAL A 311 -12.12 6.86 10.09
C VAL A 311 -12.92 7.20 8.85
N PHE A 312 -12.25 7.56 7.78
CA PHE A 312 -12.90 7.84 6.50
C PHE A 312 -13.66 6.63 5.95
N PHE A 313 -13.07 5.43 5.98
CA PHE A 313 -13.74 4.21 5.56
C PHE A 313 -14.93 3.88 6.47
N ALA A 314 -14.77 4.03 7.79
CA ALA A 314 -15.86 3.85 8.74
C ALA A 314 -17.06 4.77 8.40
N TYR A 315 -16.79 6.04 8.09
CA TYR A 315 -17.83 6.98 7.68
C TYR A 315 -18.58 6.49 6.43
N HIS A 316 -17.88 6.13 5.35
CA HIS A 316 -18.52 5.70 4.10
C HIS A 316 -19.22 4.35 4.18
N VAL A 317 -18.82 3.50 5.13
CA VAL A 317 -19.45 2.19 5.37
C VAL A 317 -20.68 2.31 6.26
N LEU A 318 -20.63 3.17 7.28
CA LEU A 318 -21.71 3.34 8.25
C LEU A 318 -22.76 4.36 7.81
N TRP A 319 -22.39 5.34 7.01
CA TRP A 319 -23.27 6.34 6.41
C TRP A 319 -23.05 6.45 4.90
N PRO A 320 -23.46 5.44 4.11
CA PRO A 320 -23.18 5.41 2.66
C PRO A 320 -23.87 6.53 1.88
N LYS A 321 -24.91 7.14 2.45
CA LYS A 321 -25.64 8.31 1.90
C LYS A 321 -25.34 9.61 2.64
N GLY A 322 -24.26 9.66 3.44
CA GLY A 322 -23.95 10.78 4.31
C GLY A 322 -24.73 10.75 5.63
N PHE A 323 -24.46 11.72 6.52
CA PHE A 323 -25.09 11.78 7.85
C PHE A 323 -26.63 12.00 7.83
N ASP A 324 -27.16 12.49 6.71
CA ASP A 324 -28.61 12.63 6.51
C ASP A 324 -29.30 11.31 6.11
N GLY A 325 -28.51 10.28 5.79
CA GLY A 325 -29.00 8.96 5.43
C GLY A 325 -29.10 8.00 6.62
N ASP A 326 -29.69 6.82 6.36
CA ASP A 326 -29.82 5.77 7.36
C ASP A 326 -28.46 5.24 7.81
N PHE A 327 -28.35 4.95 9.11
CA PHE A 327 -27.15 4.33 9.68
C PHE A 327 -27.16 2.82 9.47
N GLU A 328 -26.07 2.30 8.96
CA GLU A 328 -25.89 0.88 8.62
C GLU A 328 -25.53 0.03 9.85
N TRP A 329 -26.53 -0.30 10.69
CA TRP A 329 -26.35 -1.09 11.91
C TRP A 329 -25.76 -2.48 11.64
N PHE A 330 -26.17 -3.12 10.54
CA PHE A 330 -25.69 -4.45 10.20
C PHE A 330 -24.19 -4.40 9.79
N SER A 331 -23.79 -3.40 9.03
CA SER A 331 -22.38 -3.13 8.72
C SER A 331 -21.56 -2.88 9.99
N LEU A 332 -22.11 -2.14 10.98
CA LEU A 332 -21.43 -1.96 12.26
C LEU A 332 -21.20 -3.29 12.98
N MET A 333 -22.21 -4.17 13.02
CA MET A 333 -22.07 -5.46 13.67
C MET A 333 -21.01 -6.34 12.99
N ILE A 334 -20.97 -6.38 11.66
CA ILE A 334 -19.93 -7.10 10.91
C ILE A 334 -18.56 -6.51 11.23
N GLY A 335 -18.40 -5.17 11.20
CA GLY A 335 -17.14 -4.51 11.50
C GLY A 335 -16.63 -4.78 12.91
N LEU A 336 -17.51 -4.75 13.92
CA LEU A 336 -17.17 -5.09 15.30
C LEU A 336 -16.79 -6.56 15.44
N ALA A 337 -17.54 -7.47 14.82
CA ALA A 337 -17.21 -8.90 14.83
C ALA A 337 -15.84 -9.17 14.16
N ALA A 338 -15.58 -8.54 13.02
CA ALA A 338 -14.29 -8.59 12.33
C ALA A 338 -13.16 -8.04 13.23
N GLY A 339 -13.39 -6.91 13.89
CA GLY A 339 -12.46 -6.34 14.86
C GLY A 339 -12.16 -7.32 16.00
N VAL A 340 -13.17 -7.90 16.63
CA VAL A 340 -12.99 -8.90 17.70
C VAL A 340 -12.21 -10.11 17.17
N ALA A 341 -12.51 -10.60 15.97
CA ALA A 341 -11.78 -11.70 15.34
C ALA A 341 -10.29 -11.40 15.17
N LEU A 342 -9.95 -10.20 14.70
CA LEU A 342 -8.58 -9.76 14.48
C LEU A 342 -7.82 -9.51 15.79
N PHE A 343 -8.40 -8.70 16.70
CA PHE A 343 -7.70 -8.26 17.92
C PHE A 343 -7.66 -9.35 19.00
N ARG A 344 -8.78 -10.08 19.24
CA ARG A 344 -8.89 -11.02 20.35
C ARG A 344 -8.50 -12.45 19.96
N TYR A 345 -8.94 -12.88 18.76
CA TYR A 345 -8.71 -14.26 18.30
C TYR A 345 -7.55 -14.38 17.35
N LYS A 346 -6.93 -13.25 16.92
CA LYS A 346 -5.81 -13.24 15.96
C LYS A 346 -6.12 -14.02 14.67
N ALA A 347 -7.37 -13.98 14.24
CA ALA A 347 -7.79 -14.62 13.00
C ALA A 347 -7.05 -14.05 11.80
N GLY A 348 -6.82 -14.87 10.79
CA GLY A 348 -6.19 -14.42 9.54
C GLY A 348 -7.10 -13.46 8.78
N VAL A 349 -6.51 -12.45 8.14
CA VAL A 349 -7.24 -11.44 7.36
C VAL A 349 -8.15 -12.09 6.31
N ILE A 350 -7.63 -13.05 5.55
CA ILE A 350 -8.42 -13.78 4.53
C ILE A 350 -9.62 -14.51 5.13
N GLN A 351 -9.47 -15.09 6.32
CA GLN A 351 -10.57 -15.78 7.02
C GLN A 351 -11.66 -14.80 7.43
N VAL A 352 -11.27 -13.63 7.95
CA VAL A 352 -12.21 -12.56 8.35
C VAL A 352 -12.96 -12.04 7.14
N ILE A 353 -12.27 -11.75 6.03
CA ILE A 353 -12.89 -11.30 4.79
C ILE A 353 -13.86 -12.36 4.25
N GLY A 354 -13.43 -13.63 4.18
CA GLY A 354 -14.27 -14.72 3.69
C GLY A 354 -15.53 -14.92 4.53
N ALA A 355 -15.41 -14.92 5.86
CA ALA A 355 -16.56 -15.02 6.76
C ALA A 355 -17.52 -13.83 6.59
N SER A 356 -16.99 -12.61 6.48
CA SER A 356 -17.79 -11.39 6.29
C SER A 356 -18.50 -11.39 4.94
N ALA A 357 -17.85 -11.90 3.88
CA ALA A 357 -18.44 -12.08 2.55
C ALA A 357 -19.67 -13.02 2.60
N VAL A 358 -19.53 -14.16 3.28
CA VAL A 358 -20.64 -15.12 3.45
C VAL A 358 -21.80 -14.51 4.23
N VAL A 359 -21.51 -13.78 5.30
CA VAL A 359 -22.52 -13.07 6.12
C VAL A 359 -23.26 -12.01 5.28
N GLY A 360 -22.52 -11.19 4.52
CA GLY A 360 -23.12 -10.17 3.65
C GLY A 360 -23.96 -10.77 2.54
N LEU A 361 -23.49 -11.87 1.94
CA LEU A 361 -24.26 -12.62 0.94
C LEU A 361 -25.57 -13.16 1.54
N GLY A 362 -25.50 -13.79 2.72
CA GLY A 362 -26.69 -14.31 3.43
C GLY A 362 -27.69 -13.21 3.75
N TYR A 363 -27.22 -12.04 4.21
CA TYR A 363 -28.07 -10.87 4.46
C TYR A 363 -28.81 -10.40 3.21
N THR A 364 -28.10 -10.26 2.09
CA THR A 364 -28.70 -9.81 0.82
C THR A 364 -29.79 -10.76 0.32
N PHE A 365 -29.64 -12.08 0.51
CA PHE A 365 -30.66 -13.06 0.09
C PHE A 365 -31.77 -13.29 1.13
N SER A 366 -31.59 -12.86 2.38
CA SER A 366 -32.65 -12.96 3.40
C SER A 366 -33.77 -11.95 3.23
N GLY A 367 -33.54 -10.89 2.43
CA GLY A 367 -34.53 -9.84 2.18
C GLY A 367 -34.78 -8.92 3.41
N LEU A 368 -33.87 -8.97 4.41
CA LEU A 368 -33.93 -8.15 5.63
C LEU A 368 -33.40 -6.73 5.37
#